data_5d6e45f06acd50291e49fe7d24e3885c
#
_entry.id   5d6e45f06acd50291e49fe7d24e3885c
#
_cell.length_a   1.000
_cell.length_b   1.000
_cell.length_c   1.000
_cell.angle_alpha   90.00
_cell.angle_beta   90.00
_cell.angle_gamma   90.00
#
_symmetry.space_group_name_H-M   'P 1'
#
loop_
_entity.id
_entity.type
_entity.pdbx_description
1 polymer ?
#
loop_
_entity_poly.entity_id
_entity_poly.type
_entity_poly.pdbx_seq_one_letter_code
_entity_poly.pdbx_strand_id
1 'polypeptide(L)'
;MAEYTLLRKLESLWGIPIFYADEAGGNIRSLGVFSEKQNPLTVSEELRRSLICQTKEKNVPTVYKVFDKIYFFCVQSGQDFYLSGPVCAEELSYVEIHQFYKKYHMSTKEERHPDKMTLNRMLNFVSFLYELLEGKDIQPDDLMEKNNLIEEKEVWQEGETVRIELDKSD
;
A
#
# COMPACT_ATOMS: atom_id res chain seq x y z
N MET A 1 -18.89 15.91 -5.13
CA MET A 1 -17.60 16.15 -5.63
C MET A 1 -17.20 15.18 -6.67
N ALA A 2 -16.72 15.71 -7.78
CA ALA A 2 -16.33 14.88 -8.92
C ALA A 2 -15.22 13.90 -8.53
N GLU A 3 -14.32 14.34 -7.69
CA GLU A 3 -13.20 13.52 -7.28
C GLU A 3 -13.65 12.28 -6.51
N TYR A 4 -14.61 12.46 -5.63
CA TYR A 4 -15.10 11.32 -4.85
C TYR A 4 -15.78 10.29 -5.75
N THR A 5 -16.50 10.75 -6.77
CA THR A 5 -17.13 9.85 -7.70
C THR A 5 -16.09 9.02 -8.45
N LEU A 6 -15.01 9.68 -8.89
CA LEU A 6 -13.94 9.00 -9.60
C LEU A 6 -13.20 8.03 -8.69
N LEU A 7 -12.98 8.43 -7.43
CA LEU A 7 -12.31 7.55 -6.47
C LEU A 7 -13.12 6.31 -6.16
N ARG A 8 -14.44 6.45 -6.07
CA ARG A 8 -15.31 5.28 -5.88
C ARG A 8 -15.23 4.34 -7.07
N LYS A 9 -15.20 4.89 -8.27
CA LYS A 9 -15.08 4.07 -9.47
C LYS A 9 -13.73 3.38 -9.51
N LEU A 10 -12.69 4.08 -9.11
CA LEU A 10 -11.35 3.51 -9.07
C LEU A 10 -11.29 2.37 -8.07
N GLU A 11 -11.85 2.56 -6.88
CA GLU A 11 -11.90 1.50 -5.87
C GLU A 11 -12.65 0.28 -6.42
N SER A 12 -13.78 0.52 -7.04
CA SER A 12 -14.60 -0.56 -7.58
C SER A 12 -13.89 -1.32 -8.69
N LEU A 13 -13.19 -0.58 -9.54
CA LEU A 13 -12.52 -1.18 -10.67
C LEU A 13 -11.31 -2.03 -10.26
N TRP A 14 -10.55 -1.55 -9.29
CA TRP A 14 -9.32 -2.22 -8.86
C TRP A 14 -9.55 -3.19 -7.71
N GLY A 15 -10.67 -3.03 -6.98
CA GLY A 15 -10.95 -3.87 -5.82
C GLY A 15 -10.07 -3.56 -4.63
N ILE A 16 -9.48 -2.38 -4.58
CA ILE A 16 -8.61 -1.99 -3.48
C ILE A 16 -9.31 -0.92 -2.66
N PRO A 17 -9.53 -1.15 -1.36
CA PRO A 17 -10.21 -0.15 -0.52
C PRO A 17 -9.46 1.17 -0.49
N ILE A 18 -10.19 2.28 -0.59
CA ILE A 18 -9.61 3.61 -0.54
C ILE A 18 -10.30 4.40 0.58
N PHE A 19 -9.49 5.04 1.41
CA PHE A 19 -9.98 5.84 2.53
C PHE A 19 -9.41 7.24 2.47
N TYR A 20 -10.21 8.20 2.92
CA TYR A 20 -9.73 9.56 3.15
C TYR A 20 -9.27 9.68 4.60
N ALA A 21 -8.23 10.45 4.84
CA ALA A 21 -7.83 10.84 6.19
C ALA A 21 -7.29 12.25 6.16
N ASP A 22 -7.40 12.96 7.28
CA ASP A 22 -6.81 14.28 7.35
C ASP A 22 -5.33 14.16 7.71
N GLU A 23 -4.67 15.30 7.80
CA GLU A 23 -3.23 15.37 7.99
C GLU A 23 -2.77 14.72 9.29
N ALA A 24 -3.62 14.69 10.30
CA ALA A 24 -3.30 14.08 11.59
C ALA A 24 -3.66 12.59 11.64
N GLY A 25 -4.22 12.06 10.56
CA GLY A 25 -4.64 10.66 10.52
C GLY A 25 -6.03 10.45 11.08
N GLY A 26 -6.79 11.53 11.26
CA GLY A 26 -8.15 11.45 11.77
C GLY A 26 -9.18 11.64 10.68
N ASN A 27 -10.44 11.74 11.09
CA ASN A 27 -11.57 11.96 10.18
C ASN A 27 -11.57 10.97 9.02
N ILE A 28 -11.25 9.72 9.33
CA ILE A 28 -11.14 8.70 8.30
C ILE A 28 -12.52 8.41 7.73
N ARG A 29 -12.58 8.30 6.39
CA ARG A 29 -13.83 8.02 5.71
C ARG A 29 -13.60 7.00 4.61
N SER A 30 -14.52 6.05 4.51
CA SER A 30 -14.49 5.11 3.41
C SER A 30 -15.07 5.79 2.17
N LEU A 31 -14.49 5.51 1.01
CA LEU A 31 -14.92 6.17 -0.22
C LEU A 31 -15.78 5.27 -1.09
N GLY A 32 -15.84 3.98 -0.79
CA GLY A 32 -16.64 3.05 -1.58
C GLY A 32 -17.01 1.83 -0.79
N VAL A 33 -17.57 0.84 -1.50
CA VAL A 33 -18.08 -0.37 -0.88
C VAL A 33 -16.98 -1.20 -0.23
N PHE A 34 -15.84 -1.30 -0.89
CA PHE A 34 -14.76 -2.13 -0.36
C PHE A 34 -14.15 -1.54 0.91
N SER A 35 -14.20 -0.23 1.06
CA SER A 35 -13.65 0.42 2.24
C SER A 35 -14.64 0.54 3.39
N GLU A 36 -15.85 0.00 3.24
CA GLU A 36 -16.82 0.01 4.32
C GLU A 36 -16.58 -1.07 5.36
N LYS A 37 -15.76 -2.05 5.00
CA LYS A 37 -15.48 -3.16 5.92
C LYS A 37 -14.33 -2.81 6.83
N GLN A 38 -14.27 -3.49 7.97
CA GLN A 38 -13.19 -3.24 8.92
C GLN A 38 -11.85 -3.56 8.28
N ASN A 39 -10.87 -2.73 8.57
CA ASN A 39 -9.60 -2.73 7.85
C ASN A 39 -8.53 -2.22 8.80
N PRO A 40 -7.30 -2.72 8.72
CA PRO A 40 -6.23 -2.17 9.56
C PRO A 40 -6.11 -0.65 9.45
N LEU A 41 -6.41 -0.09 8.27
CA LEU A 41 -6.36 1.36 8.08
C LEU A 41 -7.41 2.10 8.91
N THR A 42 -8.54 1.46 9.19
CA THR A 42 -9.57 2.11 10.01
C THR A 42 -9.34 1.92 11.50
N VAL A 43 -8.74 0.80 11.91
CA VAL A 43 -8.59 0.53 13.33
C VAL A 43 -7.24 0.99 13.89
N SER A 44 -6.23 1.18 13.07
CA SER A 44 -4.89 1.51 13.56
C SER A 44 -4.53 2.94 13.22
N GLU A 45 -4.64 3.82 14.20
CA GLU A 45 -4.22 5.20 14.02
C GLU A 45 -2.71 5.28 13.80
N GLU A 46 -1.97 4.39 14.43
CA GLU A 46 -0.53 4.35 14.30
C GLU A 46 -0.13 4.05 12.85
N LEU A 47 -0.82 3.10 12.22
CA LEU A 47 -0.55 2.78 10.82
C LEU A 47 -0.84 3.98 9.93
N ARG A 48 -1.98 4.64 10.14
CA ARG A 48 -2.33 5.80 9.35
C ARG A 48 -1.29 6.92 9.49
N ARG A 49 -0.88 7.19 10.72
CA ARG A 49 0.10 8.26 10.96
C ARG A 49 1.45 7.93 10.32
N SER A 50 1.85 6.67 10.39
CA SER A 50 3.11 6.25 9.79
C SER A 50 3.10 6.47 8.29
N LEU A 51 2.01 6.07 7.63
CA LEU A 51 1.88 6.25 6.20
C LEU A 51 1.88 7.73 5.80
N ILE A 52 1.14 8.52 6.55
CA ILE A 52 1.04 9.95 6.27
C ILE A 52 2.39 10.62 6.46
N CYS A 53 3.08 10.28 7.53
CA CYS A 53 4.39 10.87 7.82
C CYS A 53 5.39 10.54 6.73
N GLN A 54 5.43 9.28 6.29
CA GLN A 54 6.34 8.87 5.23
C GLN A 54 6.03 9.59 3.92
N THR A 55 4.74 9.77 3.62
CA THR A 55 4.34 10.43 2.39
C THR A 55 4.77 11.90 2.41
N LYS A 56 4.61 12.55 3.55
CA LYS A 56 5.03 13.95 3.69
C LYS A 56 6.54 14.08 3.52
N GLU A 57 7.29 13.17 4.11
CA GLU A 57 8.75 13.23 4.02
C GLU A 57 9.25 13.00 2.61
N LYS A 58 8.68 12.03 1.92
CA LYS A 58 9.13 11.71 0.57
C LYS A 58 8.59 12.65 -0.48
N ASN A 59 7.45 13.25 -0.19
CA ASN A 59 6.75 14.11 -1.14
C ASN A 59 6.37 13.34 -2.43
N VAL A 60 6.20 12.04 -2.30
CA VAL A 60 5.68 11.16 -3.36
C VAL A 60 4.84 10.11 -2.66
N PRO A 61 4.02 9.35 -3.39
CA PRO A 61 3.21 8.31 -2.76
C PRO A 61 4.04 7.29 -2.01
N THR A 62 3.48 6.80 -0.92
CA THR A 62 4.11 5.77 -0.10
C THR A 62 3.58 4.40 -0.50
N VAL A 63 4.48 3.45 -0.64
CA VAL A 63 4.16 2.04 -0.81
C VAL A 63 4.81 1.32 0.37
N TYR A 64 3.99 0.82 1.28
CA TYR A 64 4.46 0.30 2.56
C TYR A 64 4.27 -1.20 2.62
N LYS A 65 5.36 -1.92 2.84
CA LYS A 65 5.35 -3.38 2.84
C LYS A 65 5.34 -3.91 4.27
N VAL A 66 4.43 -4.84 4.53
CA VAL A 66 4.29 -5.48 5.84
C VAL A 66 4.44 -6.99 5.66
N PHE A 67 5.27 -7.63 6.50
CA PHE A 67 5.50 -9.08 6.43
C PHE A 67 5.94 -9.54 5.05
N ASP A 68 6.64 -8.66 4.33
CA ASP A 68 7.24 -8.96 3.02
C ASP A 68 6.27 -9.29 1.90
N LYS A 69 4.98 -9.38 2.18
CA LYS A 69 3.99 -9.82 1.18
C LYS A 69 2.79 -8.89 1.06
N ILE A 70 2.55 -8.06 2.06
CA ILE A 70 1.31 -7.28 2.15
C ILE A 70 1.66 -5.80 2.02
N TYR A 71 0.83 -5.05 1.29
CA TYR A 71 1.13 -3.66 0.97
C TYR A 71 -0.03 -2.74 1.30
N PHE A 72 0.33 -1.56 1.80
CA PHE A 72 -0.57 -0.43 1.95
C PHE A 72 -0.01 0.74 1.15
N PHE A 73 -0.87 1.66 0.78
CA PHE A 73 -0.46 2.82 -0.02
C PHE A 73 -1.01 4.10 0.57
N CYS A 74 -0.33 5.21 0.30
CA CYS A 74 -0.79 6.53 0.74
C CYS A 74 -0.41 7.56 -0.30
N VAL A 75 -1.39 8.39 -0.69
CA VAL A 75 -1.18 9.47 -1.64
C VAL A 75 -1.67 10.75 -1.00
N GLN A 76 -0.85 11.79 -1.06
CA GLN A 76 -1.21 13.11 -0.54
C GLN A 76 -1.74 13.98 -1.66
N SER A 77 -2.80 14.70 -1.38
CA SER A 77 -3.34 15.68 -2.29
C SER A 77 -3.67 16.94 -1.48
N GLY A 78 -2.81 17.96 -1.57
CA GLY A 78 -2.94 19.13 -0.73
C GLY A 78 -2.73 18.75 0.72
N GLN A 79 -3.74 19.00 1.56
CA GLN A 79 -3.68 18.64 2.96
C GLN A 79 -4.43 17.36 3.26
N ASP A 80 -4.95 16.72 2.23
CA ASP A 80 -5.72 15.48 2.38
C ASP A 80 -4.86 14.29 2.04
N PHE A 81 -5.17 13.15 2.66
CA PHE A 81 -4.44 11.93 2.43
C PHE A 81 -5.40 10.82 2.07
N TYR A 82 -4.99 10.00 1.11
CA TYR A 82 -5.80 8.88 0.64
C TYR A 82 -5.01 7.61 0.89
N LEU A 83 -5.59 6.73 1.70
CA LEU A 83 -4.94 5.50 2.15
C LEU A 83 -5.61 4.32 1.49
N SER A 84 -4.84 3.34 1.08
CA SER A 84 -5.39 2.17 0.38
C SER A 84 -4.75 0.89 0.84
N GLY A 85 -5.47 -0.19 0.66
CA GLY A 85 -4.99 -1.53 0.98
C GLY A 85 -5.86 -2.18 2.01
N PRO A 86 -5.46 -3.35 2.49
CA PRO A 86 -4.24 -4.09 2.11
C PRO A 86 -4.42 -4.88 0.82
N VAL A 87 -3.33 -5.11 0.14
CA VAL A 87 -3.26 -6.07 -0.97
C VAL A 87 -2.00 -6.90 -0.76
N CYS A 88 -1.95 -8.09 -1.36
CA CYS A 88 -0.79 -8.94 -1.18
C CYS A 88 -0.22 -9.35 -2.53
N ALA A 89 1.10 -9.56 -2.55
CA ALA A 89 1.81 -9.95 -3.77
C ALA A 89 1.83 -11.46 -3.95
N GLU A 90 1.61 -12.20 -2.87
CA GLU A 90 1.65 -13.66 -2.88
C GLU A 90 0.53 -14.20 -2.03
N GLU A 91 0.19 -15.46 -2.30
CA GLU A 91 -0.82 -16.15 -1.50
C GLU A 91 -0.37 -16.20 -0.05
N LEU A 92 -1.30 -15.96 0.88
CA LEU A 92 -1.00 -15.99 2.31
C LEU A 92 -1.57 -17.24 2.92
N SER A 93 -0.81 -17.84 3.86
CA SER A 93 -1.32 -18.96 4.64
C SER A 93 -2.25 -18.45 5.73
N TYR A 94 -2.99 -19.34 6.35
CA TYR A 94 -3.86 -18.96 7.46
C TYR A 94 -3.06 -18.33 8.59
N VAL A 95 -1.87 -18.87 8.86
CA VAL A 95 -1.01 -18.33 9.93
C VAL A 95 -0.61 -16.90 9.59
N GLU A 96 -0.23 -16.66 8.33
CA GLU A 96 0.18 -15.33 7.91
C GLU A 96 -0.97 -14.34 7.99
N ILE A 97 -2.16 -14.76 7.57
CA ILE A 97 -3.34 -13.89 7.65
C ILE A 97 -3.63 -13.55 9.10
N HIS A 98 -3.61 -14.57 9.96
CA HIS A 98 -3.90 -14.36 11.38
C HIS A 98 -2.88 -13.41 12.02
N GLN A 99 -1.60 -13.62 11.74
CA GLN A 99 -0.55 -12.77 12.30
C GLN A 99 -0.69 -11.33 11.82
N PHE A 100 -1.07 -11.16 10.56
CA PHE A 100 -1.25 -9.84 10.00
C PHE A 100 -2.34 -9.07 10.74
N TYR A 101 -3.51 -9.66 10.89
CA TYR A 101 -4.61 -8.97 11.55
C TYR A 101 -4.38 -8.83 13.06
N LYS A 102 -3.70 -9.80 13.65
CA LYS A 102 -3.37 -9.71 15.07
C LYS A 102 -2.46 -8.52 15.36
N LYS A 103 -1.56 -8.21 14.42
CA LYS A 103 -0.69 -7.05 14.57
C LYS A 103 -1.49 -5.77 14.78
N TYR A 104 -2.68 -5.68 14.21
CA TYR A 104 -3.53 -4.50 14.32
C TYR A 104 -4.68 -4.70 15.30
N HIS A 105 -4.61 -5.74 16.12
CA HIS A 105 -5.61 -6.01 17.18
C HIS A 105 -7.00 -6.19 16.63
N MET A 106 -7.11 -6.79 15.44
CA MET A 106 -8.42 -7.02 14.83
C MET A 106 -8.95 -8.39 15.23
N SER A 107 -10.29 -8.49 15.29
CA SER A 107 -10.95 -9.73 15.61
C SER A 107 -10.71 -10.79 14.55
N THR A 108 -10.57 -12.06 14.98
CA THR A 108 -10.40 -13.14 14.02
C THR A 108 -11.59 -13.31 13.10
N LYS A 109 -12.77 -12.83 13.53
CA LYS A 109 -13.96 -12.92 12.68
C LYS A 109 -13.89 -12.00 11.49
N GLU A 110 -13.04 -10.96 11.57
CA GLU A 110 -12.90 -10.00 10.49
C GLU A 110 -11.76 -10.34 9.54
N GLU A 111 -11.07 -11.44 9.79
CA GLU A 111 -9.91 -11.77 8.97
C GLU A 111 -10.32 -12.18 7.57
N ARG A 112 -9.75 -11.53 6.60
CA ARG A 112 -10.01 -11.82 5.21
C ARG A 112 -8.69 -11.86 4.48
N HIS A 113 -8.63 -12.69 3.46
CA HIS A 113 -7.44 -12.72 2.61
C HIS A 113 -7.39 -11.43 1.82
N PRO A 114 -6.34 -10.62 1.95
CA PRO A 114 -6.21 -9.44 1.07
C PRO A 114 -6.18 -9.86 -0.39
N ASP A 115 -6.69 -9.01 -1.25
CA ASP A 115 -6.68 -9.31 -2.67
C ASP A 115 -5.25 -9.44 -3.15
N LYS A 116 -5.03 -10.44 -4.01
CA LYS A 116 -3.71 -10.71 -4.53
C LYS A 116 -3.53 -10.03 -5.88
N MET A 117 -2.40 -9.37 -6.05
CA MET A 117 -2.06 -8.80 -7.34
C MET A 117 -0.55 -8.61 -7.43
N THR A 118 -0.03 -8.52 -8.65
CA THR A 118 1.40 -8.34 -8.83
C THR A 118 1.83 -6.97 -8.32
N LEU A 119 3.09 -6.86 -7.94
CA LEU A 119 3.63 -5.59 -7.51
C LEU A 119 3.51 -4.54 -8.60
N ASN A 120 3.76 -4.93 -9.85
CA ASN A 120 3.65 -3.99 -10.96
C ASN A 120 2.23 -3.43 -11.06
N ARG A 121 1.22 -4.26 -10.87
CA ARG A 121 -0.16 -3.80 -10.91
C ARG A 121 -0.45 -2.86 -9.75
N MET A 122 0.10 -3.15 -8.56
CA MET A 122 -0.05 -2.26 -7.40
C MET A 122 0.54 -0.89 -7.69
N LEU A 123 1.74 -0.87 -8.28
CA LEU A 123 2.41 0.39 -8.57
C LEU A 123 1.66 1.19 -9.62
N ASN A 124 1.04 0.51 -10.58
CA ASN A 124 0.20 1.18 -11.57
C ASN A 124 -1.03 1.80 -10.92
N PHE A 125 -1.61 1.12 -9.94
CA PHE A 125 -2.74 1.65 -9.20
C PHE A 125 -2.35 2.94 -8.48
N VAL A 126 -1.21 2.92 -7.78
CA VAL A 126 -0.74 4.08 -7.03
C VAL A 126 -0.42 5.24 -7.98
N SER A 127 0.23 4.94 -9.10
CA SER A 127 0.56 5.94 -10.11
C SER A 127 -0.70 6.58 -10.67
N PHE A 128 -1.71 5.77 -10.95
CA PHE A 128 -2.96 6.26 -11.49
C PHE A 128 -3.68 7.14 -10.46
N LEU A 129 -3.72 6.68 -9.21
CA LEU A 129 -4.34 7.44 -8.13
C LEU A 129 -3.65 8.80 -7.95
N TYR A 130 -2.33 8.81 -8.00
CA TYR A 130 -1.54 10.02 -7.86
C TYR A 130 -1.85 11.01 -9.00
N GLU A 131 -1.90 10.49 -10.22
CA GLU A 131 -2.21 11.34 -11.36
C GLU A 131 -3.62 11.90 -11.29
N LEU A 132 -4.56 11.07 -10.85
CA LEU A 132 -5.94 11.50 -10.70
C LEU A 132 -6.08 12.62 -9.67
N LEU A 133 -5.35 12.51 -8.56
CA LEU A 133 -5.48 13.46 -7.47
C LEU A 133 -4.62 14.70 -7.64
N GLU A 134 -3.42 14.56 -8.19
CA GLU A 134 -2.46 15.67 -8.26
C GLU A 134 -2.14 16.11 -9.66
N GLY A 135 -2.58 15.38 -10.67
CA GLY A 135 -2.23 15.70 -12.03
C GLY A 135 -0.78 15.49 -12.38
N LYS A 136 -0.07 14.71 -11.55
CA LYS A 136 1.35 14.46 -11.76
C LYS A 136 1.56 13.00 -12.12
N ASP A 137 2.52 12.77 -12.99
CA ASP A 137 2.87 11.42 -13.39
C ASP A 137 4.07 10.94 -12.60
N ILE A 138 4.03 9.68 -12.17
CA ILE A 138 5.20 9.05 -11.57
C ILE A 138 5.24 7.62 -12.09
N GLN A 139 6.39 7.22 -12.59
CA GLN A 139 6.51 5.89 -13.17
C GLN A 139 6.67 4.84 -12.08
N PRO A 140 6.21 3.60 -12.33
CA PRO A 140 6.37 2.54 -11.33
C PRO A 140 7.79 2.35 -10.84
N ASP A 141 8.78 2.48 -11.73
CA ASP A 141 10.18 2.31 -11.31
C ASP A 141 10.59 3.39 -10.31
N ASP A 142 10.09 4.61 -10.50
CA ASP A 142 10.40 5.70 -9.58
C ASP A 142 9.74 5.46 -8.23
N LEU A 143 8.53 4.90 -8.23
CA LEU A 143 7.87 4.55 -6.99
C LEU A 143 8.66 3.49 -6.23
N MET A 144 9.19 2.50 -6.96
CA MET A 144 10.00 1.47 -6.32
C MET A 144 11.25 2.07 -5.69
N GLU A 145 11.92 2.93 -6.42
CA GLU A 145 13.15 3.53 -5.94
C GLU A 145 12.90 4.42 -4.73
N LYS A 146 11.89 5.30 -4.82
CA LYS A 146 11.61 6.25 -3.76
C LYS A 146 11.13 5.56 -2.50
N ASN A 147 10.59 4.35 -2.61
CA ASN A 147 10.10 3.60 -1.47
C ASN A 147 11.03 2.47 -1.05
N ASN A 148 12.22 2.42 -1.64
CA ASN A 148 13.22 1.38 -1.32
C ASN A 148 12.69 -0.03 -1.52
N LEU A 149 11.92 -0.22 -2.59
CA LEU A 149 11.35 -1.52 -2.91
C LEU A 149 12.20 -2.29 -3.91
N ILE A 150 13.33 -1.72 -4.33
CA ILE A 150 14.17 -2.40 -5.30
C ILE A 150 14.78 -3.61 -4.65
N GLU A 151 14.45 -4.78 -5.19
CA GLU A 151 15.03 -6.01 -4.70
C GLU A 151 16.43 -6.05 -5.18
N GLU A 152 17.33 -6.26 -4.26
CA GLU A 152 18.67 -6.52 -4.65
C GLU A 152 18.65 -7.80 -5.38
N LYS A 153 18.84 -7.77 -6.66
CA LYS A 153 19.01 -8.95 -7.38
C LYS A 153 20.22 -9.52 -6.87
N GLU A 154 20.13 -10.64 -6.38
CA GLU A 154 21.25 -11.32 -5.98
C GLU A 154 22.11 -11.31 -7.12
N VAL A 155 23.19 -10.83 -6.91
CA VAL A 155 24.14 -10.80 -7.84
C VAL A 155 24.77 -12.09 -7.74
N TRP A 156 24.17 -13.01 -8.22
CA TRP A 156 24.79 -14.24 -8.19
C TRP A 156 25.72 -14.27 -9.25
N GLN A 157 26.20 -14.22 -9.49
CA GLN A 157 26.80 -14.19 -10.42
C GLN A 157 27.42 -15.17 -10.65
N GLU A 158 27.18 -15.63 -10.88
CA GLU A 158 27.57 -16.37 -10.90
C GLU A 158 28.48 -16.90 -10.44
N GLY A 159 28.63 -17.39 -10.01
CA GLY A 159 29.15 -17.79 -9.27
C GLY A 159 29.44 -17.67 -8.49
N GLU A 160 29.24 -17.49 -8.44
CA GLU A 160 29.18 -17.29 -7.57
C GLU A 160 28.84 -16.97 -6.98
N THR A 161 28.80 -17.02 -7.01
CA THR A 161 28.21 -16.54 -6.28
C THR A 161 28.26 -15.81 -5.81
N VAL A 162 28.42 -15.37 -5.86
CA VAL A 162 28.41 -14.52 -5.04
C VAL A 162 27.87 -13.83 -4.53
N ARG A 163 27.67 -13.66 -4.16
CA ARG A 163 26.94 -13.05 -3.38
C ARG A 163 26.91 -12.05 -3.18
N ILE A 164 26.90 -11.63 -3.64
CA ILE A 164 26.75 -10.86 -3.24
C ILE A 164 26.26 -10.27 -3.01
N GLU A 165 26.29 -10.23 -3.10
CA GLU A 165 25.80 -9.90 -2.54
C GLU A 165 25.11 -9.56 -2.34
N LEU A 166 25.00 -9.58 -2.95
CA LEU A 166 24.37 -9.63 -2.45
C LEU A 166 23.93 -9.68 -2.21
N ASP A 167 24.15 -10.07 -2.49
CA ASP A 167 23.79 -10.47 -1.92
C ASP A 167 23.35 -10.52 -1.75
N LYS A 168 23.38 -10.95 -2.00
CA LYS A 168 22.93 -11.43 -1.67
C LYS A 168 22.48 -11.44 -1.36
N SER A 169 22.73 -11.67 -2.01
CA SER A 169 22.39 -12.07 -1.57
C SER A 169 22.06 -12.10 -1.44
N ASP A 170 22.25 -12.47 -1.66
CA ASP A 170 21.94 -12.88 -1.29
C ASP A 170 21.68 -12.77 -1.07
#